data_7599d5a4e1187c58a3309fe149a852fb
#
_entry.id   7599d5a4e1187c58a3309fe149a852fb
#
_cell.length_a   1.000
_cell.length_b   1.000
_cell.length_c   1.000
_cell.angle_alpha   90.00
_cell.angle_beta   90.00
_cell.angle_gamma   90.00
#
_symmetry.space_group_name_H-M   'P 1'
#
loop_
_entity.id
_entity.type
_entity.pdbx_description
1 polymer ?
#
loop_
_entity_poly.entity_id
_entity_poly.type
_entity_poly.pdbx_seq_one_letter_code
_entity_poly.pdbx_strand_id
1 'polypeptide(L)'
;MSSKAETTELRFSFVLETPAAEPEEARRHFAGKLQFETDVADLMYDLQKGNTDFTIIDTRSPKSFALCHIPGAMNLPKINAETVAELPKDKMCVVYCWGVACNGSTKGAMKLNELGFCAKELIGGLEYWRKEGGAVEGTLGNDAPMHWNMNG
;
A
#
# COMPACT_ATOMS: atom_id res chain seq x y z
N MET A 1 39.90 -15.44 -32.65
CA MET A 1 39.52 -15.25 -32.23
C MET A 1 38.70 -15.38 -31.37
N SER A 2 38.25 -15.28 -31.03
CA SER A 2 37.42 -15.29 -30.23
C SER A 2 37.16 -16.28 -29.46
N SER A 3 37.62 -17.11 -29.50
CA SER A 3 37.22 -18.15 -28.81
C SER A 3 37.27 -18.07 -27.41
N LYS A 4 37.81 -17.14 -26.87
CA LYS A 4 37.80 -17.10 -25.52
C LYS A 4 36.53 -17.16 -24.98
N ALA A 5 35.60 -16.84 -25.59
CA ALA A 5 34.29 -16.84 -25.02
C ALA A 5 33.91 -18.20 -24.57
N GLU A 6 34.32 -19.18 -25.30
CA GLU A 6 33.87 -20.42 -24.89
C GLU A 6 34.50 -20.91 -23.70
N THR A 7 35.54 -20.41 -23.32
CA THR A 7 36.16 -20.92 -22.15
C THR A 7 35.54 -20.32 -20.95
N THR A 8 34.61 -19.47 -21.13
CA THR A 8 34.03 -18.80 -20.02
C THR A 8 33.22 -19.70 -19.17
N GLU A 9 33.36 -19.61 -17.91
CA GLU A 9 32.53 -20.33 -16.99
C GLU A 9 31.14 -19.74 -17.02
N LEU A 10 30.14 -20.59 -16.98
CA LEU A 10 28.77 -20.13 -16.85
C LEU A 10 28.59 -19.65 -15.45
N ARG A 11 28.34 -18.39 -15.27
CA ARG A 11 28.11 -17.82 -13.95
C ARG A 11 26.63 -17.91 -13.63
N PHE A 12 26.35 -18.33 -12.40
CA PHE A 12 24.98 -18.38 -11.93
C PHE A 12 24.46 -16.95 -11.72
N SER A 13 23.24 -16.71 -12.12
CA SER A 13 22.58 -15.44 -11.94
C SER A 13 21.23 -15.65 -11.28
N PHE A 14 21.04 -15.11 -10.08
CA PHE A 14 19.75 -15.16 -9.42
C PHE A 14 18.68 -14.42 -10.23
N VAL A 15 19.04 -13.35 -10.87
CA VAL A 15 18.08 -12.56 -11.66
C VAL A 15 17.57 -13.35 -12.87
N LEU A 16 18.44 -14.13 -13.48
CA LEU A 16 18.09 -14.87 -14.69
C LEU A 16 17.69 -16.32 -14.43
N GLU A 17 17.71 -16.73 -13.16
CA GLU A 17 17.38 -18.12 -12.79
C GLU A 17 15.98 -18.49 -13.23
N THR A 18 15.03 -17.59 -13.05
CA THR A 18 13.68 -17.76 -13.54
C THR A 18 13.49 -16.86 -14.74
N PRO A 19 13.14 -17.41 -15.90
CA PRO A 19 12.93 -16.57 -17.07
C PRO A 19 11.80 -15.57 -16.85
N ALA A 20 11.93 -14.39 -17.42
CA ALA A 20 10.87 -13.40 -17.37
C ALA A 20 9.67 -13.90 -18.17
N ALA A 21 8.49 -13.50 -17.75
CA ALA A 21 7.26 -13.80 -18.47
C ALA A 21 7.28 -13.16 -19.86
N GLU A 22 6.49 -13.72 -20.77
CA GLU A 22 6.35 -13.11 -22.08
C GLU A 22 5.78 -11.69 -21.95
N PRO A 23 6.15 -10.78 -22.88
CA PRO A 23 5.79 -9.37 -22.74
C PRO A 23 4.29 -9.11 -22.52
N GLU A 24 3.41 -9.79 -23.24
CA GLU A 24 1.97 -9.53 -23.07
C GLU A 24 1.45 -10.03 -21.73
N GLU A 25 1.93 -11.15 -21.26
CA GLU A 25 1.54 -11.66 -19.95
C GLU A 25 2.05 -10.73 -18.85
N ALA A 26 3.29 -10.28 -18.95
CA ALA A 26 3.88 -9.35 -17.99
C ALA A 26 3.13 -8.02 -18.00
N ARG A 27 2.74 -7.53 -19.18
CA ARG A 27 2.00 -6.29 -19.29
C ARG A 27 0.68 -6.37 -18.53
N ARG A 28 -0.04 -7.47 -18.64
CA ARG A 28 -1.30 -7.66 -17.92
C ARG A 28 -1.09 -7.65 -16.41
N HIS A 29 -0.04 -8.33 -15.97
CA HIS A 29 0.26 -8.39 -14.54
C HIS A 29 0.56 -6.98 -13.99
N PHE A 30 1.44 -6.23 -14.65
CA PHE A 30 1.83 -4.92 -14.17
C PHE A 30 0.69 -3.90 -14.31
N ALA A 31 -0.12 -4.00 -15.36
CA ALA A 31 -1.31 -3.17 -15.46
C ALA A 31 -2.27 -3.47 -14.31
N GLY A 32 -2.43 -4.73 -13.95
CA GLY A 32 -3.25 -5.13 -12.81
C GLY A 32 -2.70 -4.57 -11.51
N LYS A 33 -1.38 -4.65 -11.31
CA LYS A 33 -0.76 -4.11 -10.12
C LYS A 33 -1.08 -2.63 -9.96
N LEU A 34 -1.00 -1.86 -11.04
CA LEU A 34 -1.32 -0.43 -11.00
C LEU A 34 -2.81 -0.17 -10.73
N GLN A 35 -3.68 -1.10 -11.11
CA GLN A 35 -5.11 -0.98 -10.84
C GLN A 35 -5.46 -1.34 -9.40
N PHE A 36 -4.68 -2.19 -8.75
CA PHE A 36 -4.96 -2.70 -7.41
C PHE A 36 -4.17 -1.99 -6.32
N GLU A 37 -3.06 -1.33 -6.66
CA GLU A 37 -2.14 -0.77 -5.69
C GLU A 37 -1.76 0.66 -6.03
N THR A 38 -1.41 1.43 -5.00
CA THR A 38 -0.73 2.70 -5.15
C THR A 38 0.46 2.70 -4.19
N ASP A 39 1.30 3.70 -4.24
CA ASP A 39 2.49 3.77 -3.41
C ASP A 39 2.58 5.09 -2.66
N VAL A 40 3.52 5.15 -1.70
CA VAL A 40 3.64 6.32 -0.83
C VAL A 40 4.09 7.56 -1.59
N ALA A 41 4.91 7.40 -2.63
CA ALA A 41 5.37 8.54 -3.41
C ALA A 41 4.21 9.22 -4.14
N ASP A 42 3.34 8.42 -4.78
CA ASP A 42 2.19 8.95 -5.49
C ASP A 42 1.19 9.60 -4.54
N LEU A 43 0.90 8.93 -3.41
CA LEU A 43 -0.03 9.49 -2.43
C LEU A 43 0.54 10.79 -1.83
N MET A 44 1.83 10.80 -1.53
CA MET A 44 2.48 11.99 -0.97
C MET A 44 2.41 13.17 -1.94
N TYR A 45 2.68 12.90 -3.22
CA TYR A 45 2.57 13.93 -4.25
C TYR A 45 1.15 14.49 -4.30
N ASP A 46 0.16 13.61 -4.34
CA ASP A 46 -1.24 14.04 -4.41
C ASP A 46 -1.63 14.89 -3.21
N LEU A 47 -1.30 14.46 -1.99
CA LEU A 47 -1.65 15.23 -0.81
C LEU A 47 -0.96 16.59 -0.80
N GLN A 48 0.30 16.66 -1.24
CA GLN A 48 1.02 17.93 -1.30
C GLN A 48 0.43 18.90 -2.34
N LYS A 49 -0.16 18.36 -3.40
CA LYS A 49 -0.77 19.18 -4.45
C LYS A 49 -2.25 19.45 -4.20
N GLY A 50 -2.81 18.94 -3.13
CA GLY A 50 -4.23 19.12 -2.84
C GLY A 50 -5.14 18.22 -3.67
N ASN A 51 -4.59 17.18 -4.30
CA ASN A 51 -5.38 16.21 -5.05
C ASN A 51 -5.91 15.18 -4.07
N THR A 52 -7.13 15.38 -3.59
CA THR A 52 -7.67 14.53 -2.52
C THR A 52 -9.04 13.95 -2.92
N ASP A 53 -9.22 13.66 -4.19
CA ASP A 53 -10.49 13.12 -4.67
C ASP A 53 -10.56 11.60 -4.48
N PHE A 54 -10.20 11.15 -3.31
CA PHE A 54 -10.26 9.77 -2.87
C PHE A 54 -10.36 9.74 -1.35
N THR A 55 -10.76 8.60 -0.79
CA THR A 55 -10.88 8.42 0.66
C THR A 55 -9.70 7.60 1.14
N ILE A 56 -8.98 8.08 2.16
CA ILE A 56 -7.86 7.33 2.74
C ILE A 56 -8.39 6.60 3.97
N ILE A 57 -8.15 5.29 4.03
CA ILE A 57 -8.67 4.44 5.09
C ILE A 57 -7.54 3.72 5.81
N ASP A 58 -7.47 3.92 7.12
CA ASP A 58 -6.54 3.24 8.02
C ASP A 58 -7.28 2.08 8.67
N THR A 59 -6.81 0.85 8.45
CA THR A 59 -7.48 -0.36 8.95
C THR A 59 -6.94 -0.82 10.30
N ARG A 60 -6.02 -0.06 10.91
CA ARG A 60 -5.43 -0.43 12.18
C ARG A 60 -6.39 -0.18 13.33
N SER A 61 -6.00 -0.58 14.54
CA SER A 61 -6.82 -0.36 15.73
C SER A 61 -7.03 1.13 15.98
N PRO A 62 -8.13 1.52 16.65
CA PRO A 62 -8.35 2.92 17.01
C PRO A 62 -7.21 3.49 17.86
N LYS A 63 -6.62 2.68 18.72
CA LYS A 63 -5.50 3.12 19.54
C LYS A 63 -4.29 3.48 18.68
N SER A 64 -3.93 2.63 17.74
CA SER A 64 -2.80 2.87 16.87
C SER A 64 -3.04 4.09 15.97
N PHE A 65 -4.26 4.21 15.44
CA PHE A 65 -4.63 5.35 14.62
C PHE A 65 -4.49 6.66 15.41
N ALA A 66 -4.97 6.68 16.65
CA ALA A 66 -4.91 7.87 17.47
C ALA A 66 -3.47 8.34 17.74
N LEU A 67 -2.53 7.39 17.80
CA LEU A 67 -1.12 7.71 18.04
C LEU A 67 -0.43 8.31 16.82
N CYS A 68 -0.74 7.78 15.63
CA CYS A 68 -0.07 8.21 14.41
C CYS A 68 -0.85 7.72 13.18
N HIS A 69 -1.17 8.60 12.27
CA HIS A 69 -1.84 8.22 11.01
C HIS A 69 -1.53 9.22 9.91
N ILE A 70 -1.82 8.85 8.68
CA ILE A 70 -1.67 9.72 7.52
C ILE A 70 -2.72 10.82 7.59
N PRO A 71 -2.37 12.10 7.37
CA PRO A 71 -3.34 13.19 7.43
C PRO A 71 -4.55 12.95 6.52
N GLY A 72 -5.73 13.19 7.05
CA GLY A 72 -6.97 13.02 6.30
C GLY A 72 -7.51 11.60 6.29
N ALA A 73 -6.79 10.64 6.87
CA ALA A 73 -7.26 9.26 6.90
C ALA A 73 -8.42 9.07 7.88
N MET A 74 -9.31 8.15 7.53
CA MET A 74 -10.39 7.70 8.40
C MET A 74 -9.99 6.34 8.97
N ASN A 75 -10.30 6.12 10.24
CA ASN A 75 -10.02 4.83 10.86
C ASN A 75 -11.23 3.91 10.72
N LEU A 76 -11.05 2.81 10.02
CA LEU A 76 -12.08 1.79 9.86
C LEU A 76 -11.48 0.41 10.15
N PRO A 77 -11.33 0.06 11.43
CA PRO A 77 -10.82 -1.27 11.81
C PRO A 77 -11.79 -2.38 11.45
N LYS A 78 -13.08 -2.06 11.35
CA LYS A 78 -14.11 -2.97 10.85
C LYS A 78 -14.73 -2.33 9.62
N ILE A 79 -14.84 -3.11 8.54
CA ILE A 79 -15.41 -2.65 7.30
C ILE A 79 -16.64 -3.50 7.00
N ASN A 80 -17.80 -2.90 7.11
CA ASN A 80 -19.09 -3.53 6.85
C ASN A 80 -20.07 -2.46 6.38
N ALA A 81 -21.30 -2.86 6.04
CA ALA A 81 -22.29 -1.93 5.50
C ALA A 81 -22.54 -0.73 6.42
N GLU A 82 -22.48 -0.95 7.74
CA GLU A 82 -22.72 0.12 8.69
C GLU A 82 -21.55 1.10 8.77
N THR A 83 -20.32 0.58 8.85
CA THR A 83 -19.14 1.43 9.03
C THR A 83 -18.83 2.25 7.81
N VAL A 84 -19.25 1.81 6.61
CA VAL A 84 -19.00 2.55 5.37
C VAL A 84 -20.18 3.40 4.94
N ALA A 85 -21.26 3.46 5.73
CA ALA A 85 -22.49 4.12 5.33
C ALA A 85 -22.28 5.60 4.96
N GLU A 86 -21.35 6.27 5.62
CA GLU A 86 -21.09 7.68 5.42
C GLU A 86 -19.99 7.95 4.37
N LEU A 87 -19.37 6.91 3.81
CA LEU A 87 -18.33 7.11 2.82
C LEU A 87 -18.93 7.50 1.47
N PRO A 88 -18.29 8.44 0.74
CA PRO A 88 -18.75 8.75 -0.62
C PRO A 88 -18.53 7.53 -1.51
N LYS A 89 -19.62 7.04 -2.10
CA LYS A 89 -19.56 5.82 -2.90
C LYS A 89 -18.92 6.02 -4.27
N ASP A 90 -18.83 7.26 -4.71
CA ASP A 90 -18.24 7.60 -5.99
C ASP A 90 -16.73 7.88 -5.89
N LYS A 91 -16.15 7.80 -4.71
CA LYS A 91 -14.71 8.01 -4.53
C LYS A 91 -14.00 6.70 -4.30
N MET A 92 -12.85 6.54 -4.95
CA MET A 92 -11.98 5.40 -4.75
C MET A 92 -11.35 5.47 -3.36
N CYS A 93 -11.15 4.32 -2.72
CA CYS A 93 -10.53 4.24 -1.40
C CYS A 93 -9.07 3.83 -1.51
N VAL A 94 -8.20 4.54 -0.81
CA VAL A 94 -6.80 4.16 -0.63
C VAL A 94 -6.69 3.56 0.77
N VAL A 95 -6.32 2.29 0.86
CA VAL A 95 -6.39 1.53 2.10
C VAL A 95 -5.00 1.19 2.58
N TYR A 96 -4.72 1.45 3.85
CA TYR A 96 -3.41 1.10 4.40
C TYR A 96 -3.52 0.47 5.78
N CYS A 97 -2.44 -0.19 6.16
CA CYS A 97 -2.25 -0.81 7.46
C CYS A 97 -0.85 -0.46 7.93
N TRP A 98 -0.27 -1.27 8.81
CA TRP A 98 1.06 -1.00 9.34
C TRP A 98 2.15 -0.96 8.27
N GLY A 99 2.18 -1.97 7.41
CA GLY A 99 3.21 -2.08 6.40
C GLY A 99 3.16 -3.43 5.71
N VAL A 100 4.28 -3.82 5.12
CA VAL A 100 4.35 -5.07 4.34
C VAL A 100 4.13 -6.32 5.17
N ALA A 101 4.31 -6.23 6.48
CA ALA A 101 4.13 -7.37 7.37
C ALA A 101 2.67 -7.58 7.79
N CYS A 102 1.76 -6.75 7.33
CA CYS A 102 0.36 -6.78 7.74
C CYS A 102 -0.54 -6.89 6.53
N ASN A 103 -1.50 -7.80 6.56
CA ASN A 103 -2.45 -7.95 5.45
C ASN A 103 -3.79 -7.27 5.70
N GLY A 104 -3.85 -6.38 6.69
CA GLY A 104 -5.09 -5.68 7.02
C GLY A 104 -5.62 -4.84 5.88
N SER A 105 -4.75 -4.19 5.12
CA SER A 105 -5.17 -3.40 3.97
C SER A 105 -5.70 -4.28 2.83
N THR A 106 -5.11 -5.45 2.63
CA THR A 106 -5.60 -6.39 1.61
C THR A 106 -7.01 -6.85 1.95
N LYS A 107 -7.22 -7.25 3.21
CA LYS A 107 -8.54 -7.68 3.66
C LYS A 107 -9.53 -6.53 3.61
N GLY A 108 -9.10 -5.33 4.00
CA GLY A 108 -9.95 -4.15 3.96
C GLY A 108 -10.37 -3.78 2.55
N ALA A 109 -9.43 -3.78 1.61
CA ALA A 109 -9.72 -3.49 0.22
C ALA A 109 -10.72 -4.50 -0.35
N MET A 110 -10.54 -5.78 -0.05
CA MET A 110 -11.47 -6.82 -0.50
C MET A 110 -12.88 -6.57 0.02
N LYS A 111 -13.01 -6.24 1.30
CA LYS A 111 -14.33 -5.97 1.90
C LYS A 111 -14.97 -4.73 1.29
N LEU A 112 -14.18 -3.69 1.03
CA LEU A 112 -14.69 -2.49 0.35
C LEU A 112 -15.21 -2.83 -1.04
N ASN A 113 -14.48 -3.67 -1.78
CA ASN A 113 -14.95 -4.11 -3.09
C ASN A 113 -16.27 -4.87 -2.99
N GLU A 114 -16.42 -5.75 -1.98
CA GLU A 114 -17.67 -6.46 -1.75
C GLU A 114 -18.83 -5.52 -1.50
N LEU A 115 -18.54 -4.35 -0.93
CA LEU A 115 -19.55 -3.34 -0.63
C LEU A 115 -19.73 -2.32 -1.75
N GLY A 116 -19.09 -2.54 -2.90
CA GLY A 116 -19.30 -1.71 -4.09
C GLY A 116 -18.33 -0.55 -4.27
N PHE A 117 -17.32 -0.43 -3.41
CA PHE A 117 -16.31 0.61 -3.55
C PHE A 117 -15.15 0.13 -4.39
N CYS A 118 -14.56 1.02 -5.18
CA CYS A 118 -13.26 0.77 -5.77
C CYS A 118 -12.20 1.06 -4.71
N ALA A 119 -11.14 0.27 -4.69
CA ALA A 119 -10.09 0.43 -3.67
C ALA A 119 -8.73 0.08 -4.25
N LYS A 120 -7.69 0.74 -3.73
CA LYS A 120 -6.30 0.36 -3.97
C LYS A 120 -5.61 0.24 -2.62
N GLU A 121 -4.71 -0.74 -2.52
CA GLU A 121 -3.84 -0.84 -1.35
C GLU A 121 -2.69 0.14 -1.47
N LEU A 122 -2.32 0.77 -0.36
CA LEU A 122 -1.11 1.57 -0.27
C LEU A 122 0.06 0.64 0.05
N ILE A 123 0.93 0.39 -0.94
CA ILE A 123 2.09 -0.47 -0.74
C ILE A 123 3.00 0.15 0.32
N GLY A 124 3.45 -0.68 1.24
CA GLY A 124 4.36 -0.25 2.30
C GLY A 124 3.68 0.36 3.51
N GLY A 125 2.42 0.77 3.39
CA GLY A 125 1.62 1.22 4.51
C GLY A 125 2.19 2.42 5.25
N LEU A 126 1.81 2.57 6.51
CA LEU A 126 2.27 3.68 7.34
C LEU A 126 3.78 3.62 7.58
N GLU A 127 4.35 2.43 7.64
CA GLU A 127 5.78 2.27 7.85
C GLU A 127 6.59 3.00 6.77
N TYR A 128 6.33 2.70 5.50
CA TYR A 128 7.07 3.34 4.42
C TYR A 128 6.67 4.80 4.20
N TRP A 129 5.41 5.14 4.47
CA TRP A 129 5.00 6.53 4.48
C TRP A 129 5.91 7.37 5.39
N ARG A 130 6.14 6.86 6.61
CA ARG A 130 6.97 7.55 7.59
C ARG A 130 8.45 7.52 7.20
N LYS A 131 8.94 6.37 6.71
CA LYS A 131 10.34 6.23 6.31
C LYS A 131 10.70 7.17 5.16
N GLU A 132 9.75 7.45 4.29
CA GLU A 132 9.96 8.36 3.17
C GLU A 132 9.66 9.82 3.53
N GLY A 133 9.41 10.11 4.79
CA GLY A 133 9.24 11.47 5.26
C GLY A 133 7.84 12.04 5.14
N GLY A 134 6.82 11.21 5.00
CA GLY A 134 5.44 11.67 4.91
C GLY A 134 4.98 12.32 6.21
N ALA A 135 4.17 13.37 6.09
CA ALA A 135 3.60 14.03 7.26
C ALA A 135 2.64 13.11 7.98
N VAL A 136 2.63 13.17 9.30
CA VAL A 136 1.72 12.35 10.12
C VAL A 136 0.99 13.22 11.13
N GLU A 137 -0.18 12.74 11.56
CA GLU A 137 -0.97 13.32 12.62
C GLU A 137 -1.14 12.28 13.72
N GLY A 138 -1.50 12.71 14.92
CA GLY A 138 -1.73 11.84 16.05
C GLY A 138 -1.01 12.34 17.29
N THR A 139 -1.34 11.74 18.44
CA THR A 139 -0.83 12.23 19.72
C THR A 139 0.67 12.07 19.91
N LEU A 140 1.26 11.07 19.26
CA LEU A 140 2.71 10.86 19.29
C LEU A 140 3.39 11.19 17.95
N GLY A 141 2.64 11.21 16.84
CA GLY A 141 3.21 11.50 15.54
C GLY A 141 4.40 10.58 15.24
N ASN A 142 5.54 11.17 14.91
CA ASN A 142 6.75 10.40 14.59
C ASN A 142 7.40 9.75 15.81
N ASP A 143 6.91 9.99 17.00
CA ASP A 143 7.38 9.29 18.20
C ASP A 143 6.59 8.01 18.46
N ALA A 144 5.56 7.74 17.68
CA ALA A 144 4.77 6.52 17.80
C ALA A 144 5.59 5.30 17.35
N PRO A 145 5.25 4.09 17.84
CA PRO A 145 5.90 2.87 17.38
C PRO A 145 5.83 2.76 15.85
N MET A 146 6.94 2.31 15.24
CA MET A 146 7.03 2.19 13.78
C MET A 146 6.35 0.92 13.28
N HIS A 147 6.33 -0.11 14.10
CA HIS A 147 5.88 -1.43 13.68
C HIS A 147 4.75 -1.94 14.57
N TRP A 148 3.97 -2.86 14.02
CA TRP A 148 2.95 -3.56 14.79
C TRP A 148 3.59 -4.30 15.95
N ASN A 149 2.88 -4.35 17.07
CA ASN A 149 3.25 -5.20 18.20
C ASN A 149 1.97 -5.76 18.82
N MET A 150 2.12 -6.81 19.63
CA MET A 150 0.96 -7.53 20.15
C MET A 150 0.11 -6.72 21.12
N ASN A 151 0.65 -5.64 21.64
CA ASN A 151 -0.06 -4.78 22.60
C ASN A 151 -0.63 -3.52 21.95
N GLY A 152 -0.42 -3.35 20.65
CA GLY A 152 -0.76 -2.12 19.92
C GLY A 152 -2.01 -2.12 19.13
#